data_78e882ea8be051ff9f40582e50b72df2
#
_entry.id   78e882ea8be051ff9f40582e50b72df2
#
_cell.length_a   1.000
_cell.length_b   1.000
_cell.length_c   1.000
_cell.angle_alpha   90.00
_cell.angle_beta   90.00
_cell.angle_gamma   90.00
#
_symmetry.space_group_name_H-M   'P 1'
#
loop_
_entity.id
_entity.type
_entity.pdbx_description
1 polymer ?
#
loop_
_entity_poly.entity_id
_entity_poly.type
_entity_poly.pdbx_seq_one_letter_code
_entity_poly.pdbx_strand_id
1 'polypeptide(L)'
;MPNTEESKISRYDVRRMIARGKMKNSSAAPSRRENPGARASARSFSSASHKKPQVLSSKTVYAGKVFLIRRDEVIEPSGLRTTREMIAHPGSAVVLPVLPDGRILLIQQYRYATRQYLWELVAGRIDEGETPREAAERELREETGYRAKRFKTFLEFFPTPGFLEEKMYLLLAEGLTPGKAEPEDDEKIIARPYTRKQVEQMIRNGKLQDAKTIAGVLYYLRFLAR
;
A
#
# COMPACT_ATOMS: atom_id res chain seq x y z
N MET A 1 10.46 47.88 -1.53
CA MET A 1 9.20 47.31 -1.06
C MET A 1 8.81 46.17 -2.00
N PRO A 2 8.93 44.91 -1.65
CA PRO A 2 8.43 43.81 -2.46
C PRO A 2 7.01 43.43 -2.02
N ASN A 3 6.16 43.33 -3.00
CA ASN A 3 4.75 42.99 -2.91
C ASN A 3 4.61 41.46 -2.68
N THR A 4 4.14 41.05 -1.50
CA THR A 4 3.86 39.68 -1.17
C THR A 4 2.38 39.40 -1.44
N GLU A 5 2.07 38.82 -2.59
CA GLU A 5 0.81 38.12 -2.80
C GLU A 5 0.97 36.67 -2.29
N GLU A 6 0.66 36.44 -1.03
CA GLU A 6 0.41 35.10 -0.49
C GLU A 6 -0.91 34.58 -1.06
N SER A 7 -0.79 33.64 -1.99
CA SER A 7 -1.93 32.88 -2.52
C SER A 7 -2.62 32.12 -1.40
N LYS A 8 -3.88 32.48 -1.09
CA LYS A 8 -4.76 31.78 -0.18
C LYS A 8 -5.02 30.36 -0.70
N ILE A 9 -4.25 29.38 -0.22
CA ILE A 9 -4.58 27.97 -0.39
C ILE A 9 -5.81 27.70 0.46
N SER A 10 -6.93 27.43 -0.19
CA SER A 10 -8.18 26.99 0.44
C SER A 10 -7.89 25.74 1.27
N ARG A 11 -7.91 25.88 2.60
CA ARG A 11 -7.84 24.75 3.52
C ARG A 11 -9.11 23.94 3.34
N TYR A 12 -8.99 22.75 2.80
CA TYR A 12 -10.05 21.74 2.88
C TYR A 12 -10.40 21.54 4.35
N ASP A 13 -11.59 21.99 4.74
CA ASP A 13 -12.07 21.90 6.11
C ASP A 13 -12.50 20.46 6.40
N VAL A 14 -11.54 19.65 6.82
CA VAL A 14 -11.73 18.25 7.22
C VAL A 14 -12.77 18.12 8.35
N ARG A 15 -13.02 19.18 9.12
CA ARG A 15 -14.03 19.20 10.20
C ARG A 15 -15.46 19.12 9.69
N ARG A 16 -15.73 19.58 8.46
CA ARG A 16 -17.06 19.50 7.84
C ARG A 16 -17.42 18.09 7.35
N MET A 17 -16.46 17.25 7.05
CA MET A 17 -16.71 15.87 6.63
C MET A 17 -17.09 14.96 7.82
N ILE A 18 -16.57 15.22 9.02
CA ILE A 18 -16.82 14.41 10.21
C ILE A 18 -18.22 14.68 10.81
N ALA A 19 -18.79 15.88 10.58
CA ALA A 19 -20.09 16.26 11.14
C ALA A 19 -21.31 15.63 10.44
N ARG A 20 -21.16 15.05 9.25
CA ARG A 20 -22.27 14.42 8.51
C ARG A 20 -22.46 12.92 8.76
N GLY A 21 -21.63 12.28 9.59
CA GLY A 21 -21.64 10.84 9.88
C GLY A 21 -22.48 10.38 11.08
N LYS A 22 -23.31 11.21 11.70
CA LYS A 22 -24.22 10.75 12.77
C LYS A 22 -25.49 10.14 12.18
N MET A 23 -25.42 8.88 11.77
CA MET A 23 -26.60 8.05 11.55
C MET A 23 -27.16 7.57 12.89
N LYS A 24 -28.43 7.81 13.09
CA LYS A 24 -29.22 7.35 14.25
C LYS A 24 -29.38 5.83 14.16
N ASN A 25 -28.92 5.13 15.20
CA ASN A 25 -29.31 3.74 15.45
C ASN A 25 -30.77 3.71 15.92
N SER A 26 -31.65 3.14 15.12
CA SER A 26 -32.96 2.69 15.58
C SER A 26 -32.99 1.15 15.46
N SER A 27 -33.06 0.52 16.61
CA SER A 27 -33.23 -0.92 16.78
C SER A 27 -34.70 -1.29 16.50
N ALA A 28 -34.94 -2.08 15.48
CA ALA A 28 -36.12 -2.94 15.38
C ALA A 28 -35.81 -4.12 14.45
N ALA A 29 -35.78 -5.32 14.97
CA ALA A 29 -35.68 -6.53 14.21
C ALA A 29 -37.05 -6.88 13.59
N PRO A 30 -37.13 -7.21 12.30
CA PRO A 30 -38.30 -7.84 11.74
C PRO A 30 -38.09 -9.35 11.61
N SER A 31 -39.17 -10.06 11.96
CA SER A 31 -39.38 -11.50 11.90
C SER A 31 -39.09 -12.11 10.54
N ARG A 32 -38.47 -13.30 10.57
CA ARG A 32 -38.34 -14.22 9.42
C ARG A 32 -39.71 -14.54 8.83
N ARG A 33 -39.89 -14.21 7.54
CA ARG A 33 -40.82 -14.91 6.65
C ARG A 33 -40.00 -15.60 5.56
N GLU A 34 -40.06 -16.89 5.56
CA GLU A 34 -39.55 -17.74 4.48
C GLU A 34 -40.38 -17.52 3.23
N ASN A 35 -39.70 -17.24 2.12
CA ASN A 35 -40.32 -17.17 0.81
C ASN A 35 -39.69 -18.26 -0.09
N PRO A 36 -40.43 -19.30 -0.52
CA PRO A 36 -39.88 -20.33 -1.38
C PRO A 36 -39.94 -19.88 -2.84
N GLY A 37 -38.80 -19.91 -3.51
CA GLY A 37 -38.77 -19.96 -4.97
C GLY A 37 -38.29 -18.67 -5.65
N ALA A 38 -36.98 -18.41 -5.64
CA ALA A 38 -36.36 -17.65 -6.69
C ALA A 38 -35.07 -18.38 -7.11
N ARG A 39 -35.15 -19.15 -8.18
CA ARG A 39 -33.97 -19.54 -8.94
C ARG A 39 -33.35 -18.26 -9.49
N ALA A 40 -32.32 -17.75 -8.81
CA ALA A 40 -31.50 -16.69 -9.33
C ALA A 40 -30.78 -17.22 -10.58
N SER A 41 -31.23 -16.80 -11.76
CA SER A 41 -30.47 -16.97 -13.00
C SER A 41 -29.12 -16.27 -12.79
N ALA A 42 -28.04 -17.04 -12.86
CA ALA A 42 -26.70 -16.49 -12.94
C ALA A 42 -26.64 -15.60 -14.19
N ARG A 43 -26.83 -14.29 -14.03
CA ARG A 43 -26.53 -13.35 -15.08
C ARG A 43 -25.03 -13.44 -15.31
N SER A 44 -24.65 -13.99 -16.45
CA SER A 44 -23.30 -13.92 -16.95
C SER A 44 -22.94 -12.43 -17.02
N PHE A 45 -22.00 -11.98 -16.18
CA PHE A 45 -21.38 -10.69 -16.37
C PHE A 45 -20.61 -10.80 -17.70
N SER A 46 -21.23 -10.38 -18.80
CA SER A 46 -20.50 -10.15 -20.03
C SER A 46 -19.41 -9.15 -19.71
N SER A 47 -18.18 -9.42 -20.10
CA SER A 47 -17.06 -8.47 -20.04
C SER A 47 -17.36 -7.33 -21.00
N ALA A 48 -18.19 -6.39 -20.56
CA ALA A 48 -18.34 -5.11 -21.25
C ALA A 48 -16.93 -4.48 -21.24
N SER A 49 -16.33 -4.31 -22.41
CA SER A 49 -15.06 -3.61 -22.52
C SER A 49 -15.31 -2.17 -22.07
N HIS A 50 -14.93 -1.87 -20.82
CA HIS A 50 -15.09 -0.53 -20.30
C HIS A 50 -14.14 0.40 -21.06
N LYS A 51 -14.71 1.37 -21.77
CA LYS A 51 -13.92 2.42 -22.40
C LYS A 51 -13.11 3.15 -21.31
N LYS A 52 -11.85 3.42 -21.59
CA LYS A 52 -10.98 4.19 -20.69
C LYS A 52 -11.21 5.69 -20.91
N PRO A 53 -10.99 6.54 -19.87
CA PRO A 53 -10.91 7.98 -20.08
C PRO A 53 -9.81 8.32 -21.10
N GLN A 54 -10.07 9.35 -21.91
CA GLN A 54 -9.08 9.90 -22.84
C GLN A 54 -8.32 11.03 -22.14
N VAL A 55 -7.01 10.94 -22.05
CA VAL A 55 -6.16 12.03 -21.55
C VAL A 55 -5.99 13.06 -22.65
N LEU A 56 -6.34 14.32 -22.36
CA LEU A 56 -6.19 15.46 -23.26
C LEU A 56 -4.87 16.18 -23.04
N SER A 57 -4.50 16.37 -21.78
CA SER A 57 -3.24 16.99 -21.37
C SER A 57 -2.82 16.46 -20.03
N SER A 58 -1.51 16.51 -19.76
CA SER A 58 -0.90 16.10 -18.50
C SER A 58 0.15 17.12 -18.08
N LYS A 59 0.13 17.54 -16.82
CA LYS A 59 1.05 18.53 -16.27
C LYS A 59 1.51 18.13 -14.88
N THR A 60 2.83 18.15 -14.64
CA THR A 60 3.37 18.09 -13.27
C THR A 60 3.10 19.40 -12.57
N VAL A 61 2.34 19.37 -11.48
CA VAL A 61 1.99 20.56 -10.67
C VAL A 61 2.82 20.68 -9.40
N TYR A 62 3.48 19.59 -9.01
CA TYR A 62 4.45 19.57 -7.92
C TYR A 62 5.53 18.53 -8.21
N ALA A 63 6.81 18.88 -7.95
CA ALA A 63 7.94 17.98 -8.04
C ALA A 63 8.75 18.07 -6.74
N GLY A 64 8.66 17.06 -5.91
CA GLY A 64 9.41 16.91 -4.66
C GLY A 64 10.50 15.84 -4.77
N LYS A 65 11.26 15.65 -3.69
CA LYS A 65 12.29 14.60 -3.62
C LYS A 65 11.68 13.20 -3.60
N VAL A 66 10.50 13.04 -2.98
CA VAL A 66 9.89 11.73 -2.71
C VAL A 66 8.84 11.36 -3.76
N PHE A 67 8.06 12.34 -4.25
CA PHE A 67 6.97 12.09 -5.20
C PHE A 67 6.70 13.31 -6.10
N LEU A 68 5.99 13.04 -7.19
CA LEU A 68 5.47 14.03 -8.11
C LEU A 68 3.94 14.06 -7.99
N ILE A 69 3.33 15.26 -8.13
CA ILE A 69 1.88 15.36 -8.35
C ILE A 69 1.65 15.75 -9.80
N ARG A 70 0.87 14.93 -10.49
CA ARG A 70 0.46 15.16 -11.87
C ARG A 70 -1.03 15.50 -11.90
N ARG A 71 -1.39 16.48 -12.74
CA ARG A 71 -2.77 16.84 -13.06
C ARG A 71 -3.03 16.57 -14.52
N ASP A 72 -4.01 15.70 -14.79
CA ASP A 72 -4.45 15.35 -16.13
C ASP A 72 -5.82 15.97 -16.40
N GLU A 73 -6.02 16.55 -17.59
CA GLU A 73 -7.34 16.84 -18.12
C GLU A 73 -7.81 15.62 -18.93
N VAL A 74 -9.00 15.14 -18.64
CA VAL A 74 -9.51 13.92 -19.25
C VAL A 74 -10.94 14.09 -19.74
N ILE A 75 -11.31 13.31 -20.76
CA ILE A 75 -12.70 13.06 -21.13
C ILE A 75 -13.08 11.67 -20.68
N GLU A 76 -14.04 11.56 -19.78
CA GLU A 76 -14.60 10.30 -19.32
C GLU A 76 -15.40 9.61 -20.46
N PRO A 77 -15.62 8.29 -20.38
CA PRO A 77 -16.43 7.57 -21.37
C PRO A 77 -17.86 8.10 -21.53
N SER A 78 -18.37 8.82 -20.54
CA SER A 78 -19.65 9.52 -20.57
C SER A 78 -19.63 10.82 -21.39
N GLY A 79 -18.46 11.27 -21.84
CA GLY A 79 -18.25 12.57 -22.49
C GLY A 79 -17.97 13.71 -21.51
N LEU A 80 -17.98 13.47 -20.20
CA LEU A 80 -17.68 14.51 -19.20
C LEU A 80 -16.19 14.87 -19.25
N ARG A 81 -15.89 16.15 -19.46
CA ARG A 81 -14.53 16.70 -19.29
C ARG A 81 -14.29 17.05 -17.83
N THR A 82 -13.21 16.56 -17.27
CA THR A 82 -12.83 16.77 -15.87
C THR A 82 -11.32 16.71 -15.67
N THR A 83 -10.85 17.02 -14.45
CA THR A 83 -9.44 16.87 -14.07
C THR A 83 -9.25 15.70 -13.14
N ARG A 84 -8.08 15.06 -13.22
CA ARG A 84 -7.60 14.03 -12.29
C ARG A 84 -6.27 14.45 -11.73
N GLU A 85 -6.13 14.38 -10.41
CA GLU A 85 -4.87 14.62 -9.72
C GLU A 85 -4.39 13.31 -9.13
N MET A 86 -3.12 13.01 -9.35
CA MET A 86 -2.53 11.76 -8.90
C MET A 86 -1.08 11.95 -8.48
N ILE A 87 -0.65 11.14 -7.53
CA ILE A 87 0.75 11.03 -7.13
C ILE A 87 1.39 10.01 -8.07
N ALA A 88 2.38 10.46 -8.85
CA ALA A 88 3.18 9.56 -9.68
C ALA A 88 4.22 8.85 -8.82
N HIS A 89 4.31 7.53 -8.96
CA HIS A 89 5.21 6.67 -8.21
C HIS A 89 5.70 5.49 -9.07
N PRO A 90 7.00 5.15 -9.05
CA PRO A 90 7.54 4.08 -9.88
C PRO A 90 7.12 2.67 -9.44
N GLY A 91 6.60 2.53 -8.23
CA GLY A 91 6.30 1.26 -7.57
C GLY A 91 7.23 0.99 -6.40
N SER A 92 6.89 -0.03 -5.61
CA SER A 92 7.68 -0.47 -4.46
C SER A 92 7.86 -1.97 -4.43
N ALA A 93 9.05 -2.42 -4.06
CA ALA A 93 9.31 -3.80 -3.70
C ALA A 93 9.13 -3.99 -2.19
N VAL A 94 8.38 -5.01 -1.81
CA VAL A 94 8.13 -5.38 -0.41
C VAL A 94 8.63 -6.79 -0.19
N VAL A 95 9.45 -6.99 0.81
CA VAL A 95 10.05 -8.29 1.09
C VAL A 95 9.46 -8.89 2.35
N LEU A 96 8.99 -10.13 2.26
CA LEU A 96 8.65 -10.97 3.40
C LEU A 96 9.81 -11.95 3.65
N PRO A 97 10.74 -11.62 4.57
CA PRO A 97 11.91 -12.46 4.81
C PRO A 97 11.55 -13.56 5.82
N VAL A 98 11.79 -14.81 5.43
CA VAL A 98 11.57 -15.98 6.30
C VAL A 98 12.92 -16.62 6.63
N LEU A 99 13.22 -16.64 7.92
CA LEU A 99 14.43 -17.27 8.47
C LEU A 99 14.37 -18.81 8.35
N PRO A 100 15.51 -19.51 8.42
CA PRO A 100 15.55 -20.98 8.34
C PRO A 100 14.68 -21.69 9.40
N ASP A 101 14.47 -21.06 10.55
CA ASP A 101 13.62 -21.56 11.63
C ASP A 101 12.13 -21.19 11.48
N GLY A 102 11.74 -20.58 10.36
CA GLY A 102 10.38 -20.22 10.02
C GLY A 102 9.87 -18.91 10.62
N ARG A 103 10.71 -18.17 11.36
CA ARG A 103 10.37 -16.83 11.85
C ARG A 103 10.37 -15.81 10.70
N ILE A 104 9.50 -14.83 10.82
CA ILE A 104 9.39 -13.69 9.88
C ILE A 104 10.24 -12.55 10.47
N LEU A 105 11.10 -11.96 9.65
CA LEU A 105 11.86 -10.77 10.02
C LEU A 105 11.01 -9.54 9.72
N LEU A 106 10.76 -8.72 10.73
CA LEU A 106 10.12 -7.42 10.60
C LEU A 106 11.13 -6.33 10.95
N ILE A 107 10.94 -5.17 10.36
CA ILE A 107 11.68 -3.96 10.70
C ILE A 107 10.80 -3.00 11.48
N GLN A 108 11.40 -2.15 12.29
CA GLN A 108 10.75 -1.02 12.92
C GLN A 108 11.44 0.26 12.49
N GLN A 109 10.68 1.21 11.93
CA GLN A 109 11.19 2.52 11.57
C GLN A 109 10.19 3.62 11.92
N TYR A 110 10.69 4.86 12.05
CA TYR A 110 9.85 6.02 12.27
C TYR A 110 9.24 6.52 10.96
N ARG A 111 7.92 6.58 10.88
CA ARG A 111 7.21 7.14 9.74
C ARG A 111 6.72 8.55 10.05
N TYR A 112 7.40 9.54 9.46
CA TYR A 112 7.12 10.95 9.74
C TYR A 112 5.67 11.35 9.46
N ALA A 113 5.05 10.81 8.40
CA ALA A 113 3.67 11.10 8.03
C ALA A 113 2.66 10.70 9.12
N THR A 114 2.91 9.59 9.82
CA THR A 114 2.07 9.10 10.93
C THR A 114 2.58 9.52 12.30
N ARG A 115 3.82 10.05 12.37
CA ARG A 115 4.55 10.42 13.60
C ARG A 115 4.67 9.27 14.60
N GLN A 116 4.88 8.04 14.09
CA GLN A 116 4.97 6.83 14.90
C GLN A 116 6.08 5.91 14.41
N TYR A 117 6.57 5.04 15.30
CA TYR A 117 7.36 3.87 14.93
C TYR A 117 6.41 2.75 14.53
N LEU A 118 6.53 2.27 13.31
CA LEU A 118 5.72 1.17 12.79
C LEU A 118 6.57 -0.09 12.62
N TRP A 119 5.96 -1.25 12.89
CA TRP A 119 6.52 -2.54 12.48
C TRP A 119 6.06 -2.85 11.06
N GLU A 120 7.01 -3.12 10.19
CA GLU A 120 6.77 -3.27 8.76
C GLU A 120 7.55 -4.47 8.19
N LEU A 121 7.12 -4.94 7.02
CA LEU A 121 7.99 -5.70 6.13
C LEU A 121 9.05 -4.76 5.54
N VAL A 122 10.21 -5.30 5.20
CA VAL A 122 11.24 -4.58 4.42
C VAL A 122 10.62 -4.04 3.14
N ALA A 123 10.82 -2.77 2.82
CA ALA A 123 10.20 -2.20 1.64
C ALA A 123 10.87 -0.90 1.19
N GLY A 124 11.10 -0.78 -0.10
CA GLY A 124 11.57 0.45 -0.69
C GLY A 124 11.08 0.67 -2.11
N ARG A 125 11.39 1.86 -2.60
CA ARG A 125 11.05 2.29 -3.95
C ARG A 125 11.88 1.51 -4.97
N ILE A 126 11.26 1.21 -6.11
CA ILE A 126 11.99 0.67 -7.27
C ILE A 126 12.66 1.84 -7.97
N ASP A 127 13.98 1.81 -8.08
CA ASP A 127 14.75 2.83 -8.76
C ASP A 127 14.69 2.69 -10.28
N GLU A 128 15.10 3.74 -10.99
CA GLU A 128 15.10 3.73 -12.44
C GLU A 128 16.00 2.62 -12.99
N GLY A 129 15.42 1.75 -13.81
CA GLY A 129 16.12 0.60 -14.39
C GLY A 129 16.15 -0.65 -13.52
N GLU A 130 15.71 -0.58 -12.27
CA GLU A 130 15.59 -1.76 -11.40
C GLU A 130 14.35 -2.59 -11.73
N THR A 131 14.48 -3.89 -11.64
CA THR A 131 13.34 -4.80 -11.51
C THR A 131 12.84 -4.84 -10.06
N PRO A 132 11.57 -5.25 -9.79
CA PRO A 132 11.10 -5.43 -8.42
C PRO A 132 11.94 -6.40 -7.59
N ARG A 133 12.60 -7.36 -8.24
CA ARG A 133 13.48 -8.30 -7.58
C ARG A 133 14.80 -7.65 -7.15
N GLU A 134 15.43 -6.87 -8.03
CA GLU A 134 16.67 -6.16 -7.72
C GLU A 134 16.46 -5.17 -6.58
N ALA A 135 15.37 -4.40 -6.62
CA ALA A 135 14.98 -3.53 -5.52
C ALA A 135 14.78 -4.32 -4.21
N ALA A 136 14.11 -5.47 -4.24
CA ALA A 136 13.92 -6.32 -3.07
C ALA A 136 15.25 -6.86 -2.49
N GLU A 137 16.19 -7.21 -3.36
CA GLU A 137 17.54 -7.68 -2.96
C GLU A 137 18.35 -6.55 -2.32
N ARG A 138 18.29 -5.34 -2.87
CA ARG A 138 18.95 -4.16 -2.35
C ARG A 138 18.37 -3.76 -0.98
N GLU A 139 17.06 -3.57 -0.89
CA GLU A 139 16.39 -3.14 0.34
C GLU A 139 16.56 -4.14 1.49
N LEU A 140 16.46 -5.45 1.22
CA LEU A 140 16.70 -6.46 2.25
C LEU A 140 18.11 -6.35 2.83
N ARG A 141 19.11 -6.10 1.99
CA ARG A 141 20.49 -5.94 2.43
C ARG A 141 20.69 -4.64 3.21
N GLU A 142 20.18 -3.51 2.70
CA GLU A 142 20.38 -2.19 3.28
C GLU A 142 19.71 -2.08 4.66
N GLU A 143 18.43 -2.42 4.76
CA GLU A 143 17.65 -2.28 5.98
C GLU A 143 17.96 -3.35 7.04
N THR A 144 18.41 -4.54 6.63
CA THR A 144 18.56 -5.67 7.59
C THR A 144 19.92 -6.34 7.60
N GLY A 145 20.75 -6.10 6.58
CA GLY A 145 22.00 -6.82 6.37
C GLY A 145 21.83 -8.24 5.82
N TYR A 146 20.64 -8.77 5.76
CA TYR A 146 20.42 -10.12 5.25
C TYR A 146 20.50 -10.19 3.73
N ARG A 147 20.98 -11.32 3.23
CA ARG A 147 20.90 -11.73 1.82
C ARG A 147 20.07 -12.99 1.72
N ALA A 148 19.26 -13.12 0.67
CA ALA A 148 18.43 -14.28 0.44
C ALA A 148 18.92 -15.09 -0.78
N LYS A 149 18.81 -16.41 -0.71
CA LYS A 149 19.11 -17.29 -1.85
C LYS A 149 18.00 -17.31 -2.88
N ARG A 150 16.77 -17.10 -2.46
CA ARG A 150 15.58 -17.17 -3.33
C ARG A 150 14.64 -16.02 -3.05
N PHE A 151 14.14 -15.41 -4.12
CA PHE A 151 13.03 -14.48 -4.12
C PHE A 151 11.92 -15.00 -5.02
N LYS A 152 10.68 -14.95 -4.54
CA LYS A 152 9.50 -15.32 -5.31
C LYS A 152 8.41 -14.28 -5.12
N THR A 153 8.02 -13.59 -6.19
CA THR A 153 6.83 -12.72 -6.15
C THR A 153 5.61 -13.57 -5.88
N PHE A 154 4.81 -13.17 -4.90
CA PHE A 154 3.63 -13.91 -4.47
C PHE A 154 2.35 -13.08 -4.44
N LEU A 155 2.46 -11.76 -4.42
CA LEU A 155 1.32 -10.85 -4.39
C LEU A 155 1.70 -9.53 -5.05
N GLU A 156 0.74 -8.93 -5.78
CA GLU A 156 0.86 -7.60 -6.34
C GLU A 156 -0.46 -6.86 -6.09
N PHE A 157 -0.39 -5.61 -5.65
CA PHE A 157 -1.58 -4.80 -5.43
C PHE A 157 -1.28 -3.30 -5.47
N PHE A 158 -2.34 -2.50 -5.49
CA PHE A 158 -2.29 -1.06 -5.37
C PHE A 158 -2.77 -0.67 -3.97
N PRO A 159 -1.98 0.04 -3.14
CA PRO A 159 -2.36 0.37 -1.77
C PRO A 159 -3.50 1.38 -1.70
N THR A 160 -3.53 2.35 -2.62
CA THR A 160 -4.58 3.37 -2.68
C THR A 160 -4.80 3.89 -4.11
N PRO A 161 -5.43 3.08 -5.00
CA PRO A 161 -5.51 3.37 -6.45
C PRO A 161 -6.42 4.56 -6.80
N GLY A 162 -7.04 5.22 -5.82
CA GLY A 162 -7.87 6.39 -6.04
C GLY A 162 -7.10 7.64 -6.47
N PHE A 163 -5.82 7.75 -6.08
CA PHE A 163 -4.98 8.91 -6.37
C PHE A 163 -3.46 8.64 -6.40
N LEU A 164 -3.03 7.41 -6.11
CA LEU A 164 -1.62 7.03 -6.11
C LEU A 164 -1.37 5.95 -7.16
N GLU A 165 -0.36 6.15 -8.00
CA GLU A 165 0.03 5.19 -9.05
C GLU A 165 0.88 4.04 -8.51
N GLU A 166 1.27 4.06 -7.24
CA GLU A 166 2.13 3.05 -6.64
C GLU A 166 1.56 1.64 -6.82
N LYS A 167 2.33 0.78 -7.44
CA LYS A 167 2.11 -0.67 -7.45
C LYS A 167 3.11 -1.33 -6.52
N MET A 168 2.64 -2.15 -5.61
CA MET A 168 3.47 -2.90 -4.68
C MET A 168 3.67 -4.34 -5.16
N TYR A 169 4.94 -4.77 -5.20
CA TYR A 169 5.35 -6.13 -5.52
C TYR A 169 5.86 -6.80 -4.27
N LEU A 170 5.17 -7.84 -3.80
CA LEU A 170 5.53 -8.56 -2.58
C LEU A 170 6.30 -9.82 -2.92
N LEU A 171 7.52 -9.92 -2.39
CA LEU A 171 8.43 -11.04 -2.63
C LEU A 171 8.71 -11.80 -1.32
N LEU A 172 8.52 -13.11 -1.37
CA LEU A 172 9.00 -14.02 -0.33
C LEU A 172 10.49 -14.22 -0.50
N ALA A 173 11.26 -13.94 0.56
CA ALA A 173 12.70 -14.15 0.60
C ALA A 173 13.04 -15.31 1.53
N GLU A 174 13.76 -16.31 1.00
CA GLU A 174 14.13 -17.52 1.71
C GLU A 174 15.62 -17.86 1.58
N GLY A 175 16.13 -18.67 2.48
CA GLY A 175 17.55 -19.03 2.54
C GLY A 175 18.40 -17.84 2.98
N LEU A 176 17.94 -17.15 4.01
CA LEU A 176 18.57 -15.95 4.53
C LEU A 176 19.91 -16.23 5.16
N THR A 177 20.90 -15.42 4.83
CA THR A 177 22.22 -15.39 5.48
C THR A 177 22.47 -14.01 6.06
N PRO A 178 22.92 -13.89 7.34
CA PRO A 178 23.16 -12.60 7.94
C PRO A 178 24.38 -11.90 7.32
N GLY A 179 24.37 -10.58 7.34
CA GLY A 179 25.47 -9.70 6.97
C GLY A 179 25.36 -8.38 7.73
N LYS A 180 26.09 -7.37 7.29
CA LYS A 180 26.03 -6.03 7.86
C LYS A 180 24.93 -5.22 7.17
N ALA A 181 24.07 -4.58 7.96
CA ALA A 181 23.11 -3.62 7.45
C ALA A 181 23.81 -2.30 7.06
N GLU A 182 23.30 -1.66 6.01
CA GLU A 182 23.83 -0.43 5.46
C GLU A 182 22.65 0.53 5.14
N PRO A 183 21.83 0.92 6.18
CA PRO A 183 20.71 1.81 5.98
C PRO A 183 21.18 3.20 5.56
N GLU A 184 20.30 4.01 4.98
CA GLU A 184 20.57 5.41 4.69
C GLU A 184 20.82 6.21 5.99
N ASP A 185 21.55 7.32 5.90
CA ASP A 185 22.01 8.09 7.08
C ASP A 185 20.87 8.63 7.97
N ASP A 186 19.69 8.85 7.39
CA ASP A 186 18.49 9.33 8.09
C ASP A 186 17.55 8.19 8.53
N GLU A 187 17.89 6.94 8.23
CA GLU A 187 17.10 5.77 8.59
C GLU A 187 17.60 5.10 9.88
N LYS A 188 16.76 5.12 10.90
CA LYS A 188 16.97 4.34 12.14
C LYS A 188 16.08 3.12 12.14
N ILE A 189 16.61 2.02 11.59
CA ILE A 189 15.88 0.77 11.42
C ILE A 189 16.32 -0.25 12.47
N ILE A 190 15.35 -0.96 13.07
CA ILE A 190 15.60 -2.09 13.97
C ILE A 190 14.94 -3.33 13.36
N ALA A 191 15.72 -4.32 13.00
CA ALA A 191 15.21 -5.59 12.50
C ALA A 191 15.05 -6.62 13.63
N ARG A 192 13.90 -7.30 13.71
CA ARG A 192 13.62 -8.35 14.71
C ARG A 192 12.85 -9.52 14.11
N PRO A 193 13.24 -10.76 14.43
CA PRO A 193 12.51 -11.95 14.04
C PRO A 193 11.33 -12.24 14.98
N TYR A 194 10.19 -12.62 14.41
CA TYR A 194 8.98 -12.99 15.12
C TYR A 194 8.46 -14.33 14.61
N THR A 195 7.93 -15.17 15.51
CA THR A 195 7.22 -16.38 15.10
C THR A 195 5.92 -16.01 14.38
N ARG A 196 5.40 -16.90 13.52
CA ARG A 196 4.12 -16.72 12.83
C ARG A 196 3.00 -16.36 13.81
N LYS A 197 2.91 -17.06 14.95
CA LYS A 197 1.92 -16.81 16.00
C LYS A 197 2.05 -15.41 16.62
N GLN A 198 3.28 -14.92 16.83
CA GLN A 198 3.51 -13.56 17.35
C GLN A 198 3.05 -12.51 16.32
N VAL A 199 3.35 -12.70 15.04
CA VAL A 199 2.92 -11.75 13.99
C VAL A 199 1.39 -11.72 13.86
N GLU A 200 0.72 -12.89 13.89
CA GLU A 200 -0.75 -12.93 13.95
C GLU A 200 -1.31 -12.17 15.16
N GLN A 201 -0.70 -12.36 16.33
CA GLN A 201 -1.12 -11.63 17.54
C GLN A 201 -0.89 -10.12 17.41
N MET A 202 0.22 -9.71 16.76
CA MET A 202 0.48 -8.28 16.50
C MET A 202 -0.55 -7.67 15.56
N ILE A 203 -1.07 -8.42 14.58
CA ILE A 203 -2.19 -7.98 13.75
C ILE A 203 -3.47 -7.86 14.58
N ARG A 204 -3.82 -8.90 15.35
CA ARG A 204 -5.06 -8.95 16.15
C ARG A 204 -5.17 -7.84 17.19
N ASN A 205 -4.06 -7.45 17.80
CA ASN A 205 -4.05 -6.42 18.84
C ASN A 205 -3.69 -5.01 18.32
N GLY A 206 -3.63 -4.82 16.98
CA GLY A 206 -3.37 -3.53 16.36
C GLY A 206 -1.93 -3.02 16.48
N LYS A 207 -0.98 -3.88 16.86
CA LYS A 207 0.44 -3.52 16.92
C LYS A 207 1.08 -3.45 15.53
N LEU A 208 0.59 -4.24 14.57
CA LEU A 208 0.86 -4.07 13.15
C LEU A 208 -0.23 -3.20 12.54
N GLN A 209 0.14 -2.04 12.01
CA GLN A 209 -0.77 -1.03 11.46
C GLN A 209 -0.49 -0.70 10.00
N ASP A 210 0.64 -1.15 9.48
CA ASP A 210 1.02 -0.93 8.10
C ASP A 210 0.29 -1.90 7.16
N ALA A 211 -0.44 -1.34 6.18
CA ALA A 211 -1.33 -2.09 5.30
C ALA A 211 -0.60 -3.14 4.45
N LYS A 212 0.56 -2.79 3.87
CA LYS A 212 1.34 -3.73 3.04
C LYS A 212 1.83 -4.92 3.84
N THR A 213 2.24 -4.68 5.10
CA THR A 213 2.69 -5.72 6.03
C THR A 213 1.55 -6.64 6.41
N ILE A 214 0.40 -6.09 6.80
CA ILE A 214 -0.80 -6.88 7.14
C ILE A 214 -1.23 -7.73 5.95
N ALA A 215 -1.36 -7.13 4.75
CA ALA A 215 -1.77 -7.85 3.55
C ALA A 215 -0.79 -8.99 3.20
N GLY A 216 0.51 -8.68 3.17
CA GLY A 216 1.56 -9.65 2.83
C GLY A 216 1.65 -10.81 3.81
N VAL A 217 1.62 -10.50 5.11
CA VAL A 217 1.69 -11.52 6.17
C VAL A 217 0.44 -12.40 6.15
N LEU A 218 -0.77 -11.84 6.06
CA LEU A 218 -1.99 -12.63 6.03
C LEU A 218 -2.06 -13.53 4.79
N TYR A 219 -1.64 -13.01 3.63
CA TYR A 219 -1.56 -13.81 2.41
C TYR A 219 -0.57 -14.97 2.59
N TYR A 220 0.63 -14.69 3.10
CA TYR A 220 1.64 -15.71 3.36
C TYR A 220 1.12 -16.80 4.32
N LEU A 221 0.59 -16.40 5.47
CA LEU A 221 0.07 -17.34 6.47
C LEU A 221 -1.08 -18.19 5.95
N ARG A 222 -1.94 -17.63 5.11
CA ARG A 222 -3.13 -18.33 4.60
C ARG A 222 -2.83 -19.28 3.45
N PHE A 223 -1.89 -18.92 2.56
CA PHE A 223 -1.74 -19.59 1.27
C PHE A 223 -0.36 -20.20 1.02
N LEU A 224 0.69 -19.74 1.71
CA LEU A 224 2.07 -20.14 1.42
C LEU A 224 2.76 -20.83 2.58
N ALA A 225 2.45 -20.46 3.82
CA ALA A 225 3.04 -21.07 5.00
C ALA A 225 2.53 -22.51 5.16
N ARG A 226 3.45 -23.46 5.09
CA ARG A 226 3.22 -24.88 5.37
C ARG A 226 3.49 -25.18 6.84
#